data_af8649c3d403aab6d9d020af932d1ce5
#
_entry.id   af8649c3d403aab6d9d020af932d1ce5
#
_cell.length_a   1.000
_cell.length_b   1.000
_cell.length_c   1.000
_cell.angle_alpha   90.00
_cell.angle_beta   90.00
_cell.angle_gamma   90.00
#
_symmetry.space_group_name_H-M   'P 1'
#
loop_
_entity.id
_entity.type
_entity.pdbx_description
1 polymer ?
#
loop_
_entity_poly.entity_id
_entity_poly.type
_entity_poly.pdbx_seq_one_letter_code
_entity_poly.pdbx_strand_id
1 'polypeptide(L)'
;MTRKTQVFITARFGTVVTAGAGCKKVQFPEPEPPVSEVVALPNLPSTPHMYSEMAFPEAWLNDPALALFGGFGETANITDAGATLGRVLFHDVQLSADNTVSCGSCHHQEHAFADATSRSAGISGNPLLRNTPGLFNLRYQRRLFWDLRVVGLDNQVLQPIGHPDEMGMDLEVLADKLDALPYYPALFEAAFGDAHISLDRSADGLVQFLMSIRSHQSRYDEGLANGFASFTSSELTGKDVFFRGDTRCNQCHSGLNFFSTQAFINGLEMDYGAAGDAGIGELSGSPTDDGRFKTVSLRNVGLTAPYMHDGRFPSLRAVVDFYSDSIVQHPYLDERFSDNGIGPPGQEPYRLELSELERVGLVDFLHTLSDTSITVNPAFSSPF
;
A
#
# COMPACT_ATOMS: atom_id res chain seq x y z
N MET A 1 8.67 71.03 -19.91
CA MET A 1 8.82 72.19 -18.97
C MET A 1 8.22 71.79 -17.65
N THR A 2 9.04 71.47 -16.65
CA THR A 2 8.68 71.56 -15.21
C THR A 2 9.93 71.33 -14.38
N ARG A 3 10.14 72.17 -13.47
CA ARG A 3 11.34 72.49 -12.73
C ARG A 3 11.69 71.39 -11.69
N LYS A 4 13.02 71.07 -11.62
CA LYS A 4 13.65 70.37 -10.46
C LYS A 4 13.88 71.43 -9.35
N THR A 5 13.43 71.10 -8.15
CA THR A 5 13.77 71.88 -6.93
C THR A 5 14.85 71.08 -6.19
N GLN A 6 16.05 71.64 -6.07
CA GLN A 6 17.14 71.18 -5.22
C GLN A 6 16.96 71.75 -3.83
N VAL A 7 17.00 70.91 -2.80
CA VAL A 7 17.07 71.34 -1.40
C VAL A 7 18.51 71.10 -0.93
N PHE A 8 19.19 72.16 -0.53
CA PHE A 8 20.50 72.11 0.13
C PHE A 8 20.28 71.91 1.62
N ILE A 9 20.88 70.88 2.19
CA ILE A 9 21.00 70.68 3.66
C ILE A 9 22.47 70.94 4.05
N THR A 10 22.64 71.97 4.85
CA THR A 10 23.93 72.34 5.45
C THR A 10 24.26 71.46 6.64
N ALA A 11 25.37 70.76 6.57
CA ALA A 11 25.90 69.96 7.66
C ALA A 11 26.65 70.82 8.68
N ARG A 12 26.25 70.77 9.95
CA ARG A 12 27.04 71.27 11.10
C ARG A 12 27.97 70.16 11.58
N PHE A 13 29.24 70.47 11.60
CA PHE A 13 30.26 69.61 12.22
C PHE A 13 30.17 69.70 13.76
N GLY A 14 29.81 68.65 14.39
CA GLY A 14 29.93 68.46 15.84
C GLY A 14 31.16 67.57 16.13
N THR A 15 31.98 68.06 17.04
CA THR A 15 33.20 67.38 17.52
C THR A 15 32.88 66.12 18.26
N VAL A 16 33.31 64.96 17.73
CA VAL A 16 33.11 63.65 18.39
C VAL A 16 34.33 63.38 19.24
N VAL A 17 34.11 63.26 20.56
CA VAL A 17 35.05 62.68 21.52
C VAL A 17 35.07 61.19 21.35
N THR A 18 36.19 60.62 20.93
CA THR A 18 36.37 59.17 20.82
C THR A 18 36.64 58.55 22.19
N ALA A 19 35.59 57.93 22.77
CA ALA A 19 35.78 56.97 23.85
C ALA A 19 36.13 55.63 23.23
N GLY A 20 37.33 55.14 23.45
CA GLY A 20 37.78 53.83 22.99
C GLY A 20 37.03 52.68 23.74
N ALA A 21 35.99 52.16 23.13
CA ALA A 21 35.38 50.91 23.57
C ALA A 21 36.11 49.75 22.83
N GLY A 22 36.90 48.98 23.52
CA GLY A 22 37.53 47.76 23.00
C GLY A 22 36.45 46.77 22.57
N CYS A 23 36.33 46.54 21.27
CA CYS A 23 35.53 45.43 20.76
C CYS A 23 36.12 44.09 21.27
N LYS A 24 35.49 43.48 22.27
CA LYS A 24 35.71 42.08 22.56
C LYS A 24 35.22 41.30 21.35
N LYS A 25 36.11 40.57 20.67
CA LYS A 25 35.70 39.58 19.65
C LYS A 25 34.82 38.55 20.35
N VAL A 26 33.55 38.53 19.99
CA VAL A 26 32.65 37.43 20.35
C VAL A 26 33.14 36.23 19.56
N GLN A 27 33.74 35.25 20.25
CA GLN A 27 34.05 33.95 19.68
C GLN A 27 32.76 33.16 19.64
N PHE A 28 32.24 32.97 18.46
CA PHE A 28 31.13 32.00 18.25
C PHE A 28 31.74 30.61 18.49
N PRO A 29 31.05 29.73 19.23
CA PRO A 29 31.48 28.34 19.33
C PRO A 29 31.59 27.78 17.90
N GLU A 30 32.66 27.04 17.62
CA GLU A 30 32.75 26.27 16.38
C GLU A 30 31.51 25.37 16.29
N PRO A 31 30.86 25.26 15.09
CA PRO A 31 29.77 24.34 14.91
C PRO A 31 30.28 22.95 15.34
N GLU A 32 29.50 22.31 16.20
CA GLU A 32 29.78 20.91 16.57
C GLU A 32 29.90 20.11 15.28
N PRO A 33 30.89 19.20 15.17
CA PRO A 33 30.98 18.34 14.00
C PRO A 33 29.65 17.61 13.85
N PRO A 34 29.14 17.41 12.61
CA PRO A 34 27.92 16.70 12.39
C PRO A 34 28.00 15.34 13.11
N VAL A 35 27.04 15.07 13.98
CA VAL A 35 26.90 13.76 14.62
C VAL A 35 26.86 12.78 13.49
N SER A 36 27.85 11.90 13.36
CA SER A 36 27.78 10.82 12.36
C SER A 36 26.54 10.01 12.70
N GLU A 37 25.54 10.06 11.82
CA GLU A 37 24.34 9.27 11.96
C GLU A 37 24.77 7.81 12.01
N VAL A 38 24.49 7.14 13.12
CA VAL A 38 24.83 5.73 13.27
C VAL A 38 23.85 4.95 12.43
N VAL A 39 24.31 4.49 11.26
CA VAL A 39 23.50 3.63 10.39
C VAL A 39 23.22 2.32 11.12
N ALA A 40 21.93 2.00 11.29
CA ALA A 40 21.52 0.74 11.87
C ALA A 40 21.94 -0.42 10.95
N LEU A 41 22.50 -1.48 11.53
CA LEU A 41 22.86 -2.68 10.78
C LEU A 41 21.75 -3.71 10.87
N PRO A 42 21.41 -4.41 9.78
CA PRO A 42 20.41 -5.46 9.82
C PRO A 42 20.89 -6.65 10.66
N ASN A 43 20.05 -7.10 11.60
CA ASN A 43 20.27 -8.29 12.40
C ASN A 43 19.64 -9.49 11.68
N LEU A 44 20.43 -10.19 10.88
CA LEU A 44 19.97 -11.34 10.12
C LEU A 44 20.28 -12.64 10.86
N PRO A 45 19.39 -13.66 10.77
CA PRO A 45 19.68 -14.96 11.34
C PRO A 45 20.86 -15.62 10.61
N SER A 46 21.66 -16.42 11.34
CA SER A 46 22.82 -17.14 10.79
C SER A 46 22.44 -18.13 9.68
N THR A 47 21.20 -18.65 9.71
CA THR A 47 20.61 -19.45 8.65
C THR A 47 19.48 -18.61 8.04
N PRO A 48 19.51 -18.28 6.76
CA PRO A 48 18.44 -17.57 6.08
C PRO A 48 17.08 -18.24 6.26
N HIS A 49 15.99 -17.48 6.25
CA HIS A 49 14.64 -18.04 6.18
C HIS A 49 14.43 -18.71 4.81
N MET A 50 13.71 -19.82 4.81
CA MET A 50 13.45 -20.62 3.59
C MET A 50 12.28 -20.06 2.79
N TYR A 51 12.47 -18.91 2.18
CA TYR A 51 11.43 -18.26 1.35
C TYR A 51 11.10 -19.05 0.08
N SER A 52 12.10 -19.76 -0.48
CA SER A 52 11.95 -20.60 -1.66
C SER A 52 11.00 -21.78 -1.43
N GLU A 53 10.86 -22.24 -0.19
CA GLU A 53 9.98 -23.34 0.20
C GLU A 53 8.54 -22.89 0.52
N MET A 54 8.28 -21.59 0.61
CA MET A 54 6.94 -21.06 0.84
C MET A 54 6.09 -21.25 -0.42
N ALA A 55 5.38 -22.39 -0.52
CA ALA A 55 4.52 -22.71 -1.65
C ALA A 55 3.03 -22.51 -1.35
N PHE A 56 2.23 -22.21 -2.38
CA PHE A 56 0.78 -22.33 -2.25
C PHE A 56 0.36 -23.79 -2.30
N PRO A 57 -0.72 -24.15 -1.58
CA PRO A 57 -1.33 -25.47 -1.69
C PRO A 57 -1.78 -25.75 -3.15
N GLU A 58 -1.83 -27.02 -3.53
CA GLU A 58 -2.24 -27.46 -4.87
C GLU A 58 -3.62 -26.91 -5.28
N ALA A 59 -4.56 -26.79 -4.35
CA ALA A 59 -5.87 -26.22 -4.59
C ALA A 59 -5.80 -24.76 -5.11
N TRP A 60 -4.84 -23.96 -4.63
CA TRP A 60 -4.60 -22.61 -5.12
C TRP A 60 -3.98 -22.59 -6.52
N LEU A 61 -3.05 -23.50 -6.78
CA LEU A 61 -2.39 -23.59 -8.10
C LEU A 61 -3.36 -24.05 -9.19
N ASN A 62 -4.39 -24.81 -8.83
CA ASN A 62 -5.39 -25.36 -9.73
C ASN A 62 -6.71 -24.56 -9.73
N ASP A 63 -6.83 -23.44 -9.00
CA ASP A 63 -8.02 -22.58 -9.03
C ASP A 63 -8.19 -21.94 -10.41
N PRO A 64 -9.27 -22.23 -11.16
CA PRO A 64 -9.48 -21.65 -12.48
C PRO A 64 -9.59 -20.14 -12.48
N ALA A 65 -10.10 -19.52 -11.41
CA ALA A 65 -10.19 -18.08 -11.28
C ALA A 65 -8.79 -17.47 -11.13
N LEU A 66 -7.92 -18.07 -10.32
CA LEU A 66 -6.54 -17.62 -10.18
C LEU A 66 -5.73 -17.85 -11.46
N ALA A 67 -5.99 -18.93 -12.20
CA ALA A 67 -5.33 -19.20 -13.47
C ALA A 67 -5.69 -18.17 -14.55
N LEU A 68 -6.95 -17.72 -14.60
CA LEU A 68 -7.41 -16.69 -15.53
C LEU A 68 -6.83 -15.30 -15.20
N PHE A 69 -6.65 -15.01 -13.92
CA PHE A 69 -6.18 -13.73 -13.43
C PHE A 69 -4.70 -13.78 -13.03
N GLY A 70 -4.07 -14.94 -13.20
CA GLY A 70 -2.69 -15.24 -12.82
C GLY A 70 -1.76 -14.13 -13.27
N GLY A 71 -1.30 -13.36 -12.29
CA GLY A 71 -0.34 -12.30 -12.46
C GLY A 71 0.96 -12.83 -13.05
N PHE A 72 2.02 -12.48 -12.49
CA PHE A 72 3.37 -12.84 -12.89
C PHE A 72 3.55 -14.36 -12.82
N GLY A 73 3.28 -15.13 -13.83
CA GLY A 73 3.46 -16.59 -13.85
C GLY A 73 4.64 -17.10 -13.01
N GLU A 74 4.86 -18.37 -12.93
CA GLU A 74 5.88 -19.05 -12.13
C GLU A 74 7.34 -18.52 -12.24
N THR A 75 7.54 -17.39 -12.92
CA THR A 75 8.83 -16.85 -13.32
C THR A 75 9.54 -16.01 -12.27
N ALA A 76 8.91 -15.58 -11.18
CA ALA A 76 9.68 -15.04 -10.07
C ALA A 76 10.32 -16.21 -9.33
N ASN A 77 11.56 -16.49 -9.67
CA ASN A 77 12.37 -17.47 -8.97
C ASN A 77 12.75 -16.89 -7.60
N ILE A 78 11.95 -17.20 -6.57
CA ILE A 78 12.24 -16.76 -5.21
C ILE A 78 13.41 -17.59 -4.69
N THR A 79 14.52 -16.92 -4.40
CA THR A 79 15.67 -17.49 -3.69
C THR A 79 15.68 -16.99 -2.25
N ASP A 80 16.23 -17.76 -1.34
CA ASP A 80 16.30 -17.35 0.07
C ASP A 80 17.18 -16.10 0.25
N ALA A 81 18.25 -16.01 -0.51
CA ALA A 81 19.14 -14.85 -0.49
C ALA A 81 18.49 -13.60 -1.13
N GLY A 82 17.81 -13.74 -2.27
CA GLY A 82 17.12 -12.64 -2.93
C GLY A 82 15.98 -12.08 -2.09
N ALA A 83 15.15 -12.96 -1.49
CA ALA A 83 14.09 -12.52 -0.60
C ALA A 83 14.64 -11.94 0.73
N THR A 84 15.79 -12.42 1.23
CA THR A 84 16.49 -11.81 2.38
C THR A 84 16.94 -10.39 2.06
N LEU A 85 17.56 -10.18 0.89
CA LEU A 85 17.90 -8.84 0.41
C LEU A 85 16.65 -7.96 0.33
N GLY A 86 15.58 -8.46 -0.27
CA GLY A 86 14.31 -7.74 -0.40
C GLY A 86 13.68 -7.38 0.95
N ARG A 87 13.79 -8.26 1.95
CA ARG A 87 13.35 -7.96 3.33
C ARG A 87 14.14 -6.81 3.93
N VAL A 88 15.46 -6.79 3.75
CA VAL A 88 16.29 -5.67 4.22
C VAL A 88 15.88 -4.39 3.53
N LEU A 89 15.82 -4.38 2.19
CA LEU A 89 15.38 -3.22 1.41
C LEU A 89 13.99 -2.70 1.84
N PHE A 90 13.04 -3.60 2.11
CA PHE A 90 11.67 -3.25 2.48
C PHE A 90 11.58 -2.51 3.83
N HIS A 91 12.45 -2.84 4.77
CA HIS A 91 12.45 -2.25 6.11
C HIS A 91 13.50 -1.14 6.30
N ASP A 92 14.37 -0.91 5.31
CA ASP A 92 15.46 0.04 5.44
C ASP A 92 15.01 1.47 5.10
N VAL A 93 15.12 2.37 6.07
CA VAL A 93 14.82 3.80 5.87
C VAL A 93 15.82 4.49 4.94
N GLN A 94 16.97 3.88 4.68
CA GLN A 94 17.97 4.41 3.75
C GLN A 94 17.45 4.50 2.30
N LEU A 95 16.32 3.82 1.98
CA LEU A 95 15.68 3.95 0.69
C LEU A 95 14.89 5.27 0.53
N SER A 96 14.68 6.05 1.57
CA SER A 96 14.08 7.40 1.47
C SER A 96 15.14 8.51 1.37
N ALA A 97 14.74 9.65 0.85
CA ALA A 97 15.64 10.78 0.63
C ALA A 97 16.28 11.32 1.94
N ASP A 98 15.51 11.29 3.02
CA ASP A 98 15.88 11.84 4.34
C ASP A 98 16.18 10.75 5.39
N ASN A 99 16.19 9.47 5.01
CA ASN A 99 16.44 8.32 5.89
C ASN A 99 15.40 8.15 7.03
N THR A 100 14.15 8.56 6.82
CA THR A 100 13.11 8.50 7.87
C THR A 100 12.04 7.47 7.59
N VAL A 101 11.80 7.11 6.32
CA VAL A 101 10.68 6.27 5.87
C VAL A 101 11.19 5.06 5.10
N SER A 102 10.60 3.91 5.36
CA SER A 102 10.75 2.67 4.58
C SER A 102 9.40 2.17 4.08
N CYS A 103 9.36 1.13 3.25
CA CYS A 103 8.09 0.47 2.91
C CYS A 103 7.36 -0.02 4.16
N GLY A 104 8.11 -0.58 5.13
CA GLY A 104 7.58 -1.04 6.41
C GLY A 104 7.00 0.06 7.30
N SER A 105 7.26 1.34 7.00
CA SER A 105 6.67 2.47 7.75
C SER A 105 5.19 2.70 7.44
N CYS A 106 4.72 2.22 6.27
CA CYS A 106 3.32 2.31 5.84
C CYS A 106 2.69 0.92 5.69
N HIS A 107 3.49 -0.12 5.49
CA HIS A 107 3.05 -1.50 5.33
C HIS A 107 3.42 -2.33 6.56
N HIS A 108 2.58 -2.24 7.61
CA HIS A 108 2.82 -2.87 8.90
C HIS A 108 2.47 -4.36 8.88
N GLN A 109 3.40 -5.21 9.28
CA GLN A 109 3.21 -6.66 9.27
C GLN A 109 1.99 -7.10 10.08
N GLU A 110 1.77 -6.53 11.27
CA GLU A 110 0.65 -6.83 12.16
C GLU A 110 -0.73 -6.51 11.57
N HIS A 111 -0.78 -5.65 10.56
CA HIS A 111 -1.97 -5.30 9.79
C HIS A 111 -1.99 -5.95 8.40
N ALA A 112 -1.37 -7.13 8.27
CA ALA A 112 -1.21 -7.82 6.98
C ALA A 112 -0.59 -6.92 5.91
N PHE A 113 0.40 -6.11 6.29
CA PHE A 113 1.12 -5.15 5.45
C PHE A 113 0.25 -4.03 4.89
N ALA A 114 -0.85 -3.67 5.57
CA ALA A 114 -1.59 -2.43 5.39
C ALA A 114 -1.21 -1.41 6.49
N ASP A 115 -1.82 -0.22 6.45
CA ASP A 115 -1.72 0.77 7.52
C ASP A 115 -3.03 0.81 8.33
N ALA A 116 -2.92 1.02 9.65
CA ALA A 116 -4.07 1.19 10.53
C ALA A 116 -4.70 2.60 10.43
N THR A 117 -4.08 3.52 9.68
CA THR A 117 -4.60 4.87 9.44
C THR A 117 -5.35 4.94 8.11
N SER A 118 -6.27 5.88 7.98
CA SER A 118 -7.00 6.05 6.71
C SER A 118 -6.08 6.40 5.55
N ARG A 119 -5.03 7.17 5.82
CA ARG A 119 -4.03 7.61 4.84
C ARG A 119 -2.68 7.72 5.53
N SER A 120 -1.71 6.97 5.06
CA SER A 120 -0.32 7.03 5.54
C SER A 120 0.29 8.40 5.25
N ALA A 121 1.33 8.75 5.98
CA ALA A 121 2.16 9.92 5.70
C ALA A 121 3.57 9.47 5.32
N GLY A 122 4.09 9.97 4.20
CA GLY A 122 5.47 9.78 3.80
C GLY A 122 6.39 10.88 4.33
N ILE A 123 7.53 11.11 3.69
CA ILE A 123 8.55 12.08 4.11
C ILE A 123 8.03 13.53 4.17
N SER A 124 7.01 13.87 3.38
CA SER A 124 6.38 15.20 3.42
C SER A 124 5.60 15.47 4.71
N GLY A 125 5.26 14.41 5.47
CA GLY A 125 4.38 14.48 6.64
C GLY A 125 2.90 14.72 6.29
N ASN A 126 2.56 14.91 5.02
CA ASN A 126 1.19 15.07 4.57
C ASN A 126 0.52 13.70 4.38
N PRO A 127 -0.79 13.58 4.66
CA PRO A 127 -1.52 12.36 4.32
C PRO A 127 -1.49 12.09 2.82
N LEU A 128 -1.21 10.86 2.43
CA LEU A 128 -1.27 10.40 1.04
C LEU A 128 -2.72 10.45 0.52
N LEU A 129 -2.88 10.42 -0.80
CA LEU A 129 -4.21 10.50 -1.42
C LEU A 129 -5.10 9.31 -1.07
N ARG A 130 -4.52 8.10 -0.98
CA ARG A 130 -5.27 6.85 -0.85
C ARG A 130 -4.79 6.02 0.33
N ASN A 131 -5.67 5.13 0.79
CA ASN A 131 -5.39 4.14 1.81
C ASN A 131 -4.32 3.14 1.34
N THR A 132 -3.46 2.72 2.27
CA THR A 132 -2.38 1.76 2.02
C THR A 132 -2.93 0.34 1.98
N PRO A 133 -2.91 -0.35 0.82
CA PRO A 133 -3.42 -1.71 0.71
C PRO A 133 -2.46 -2.72 1.33
N GLY A 134 -3.01 -3.85 1.81
CA GLY A 134 -2.21 -4.98 2.27
C GLY A 134 -1.36 -5.62 1.16
N LEU A 135 -0.16 -6.09 1.53
CA LEU A 135 0.80 -6.71 0.61
C LEU A 135 0.91 -8.22 0.87
N PHE A 136 0.03 -8.98 0.29
CA PHE A 136 0.03 -10.45 0.33
C PHE A 136 -0.54 -11.02 -0.97
N ASN A 137 -0.16 -12.23 -1.33
CA ASN A 137 -0.64 -12.94 -2.53
C ASN A 137 -0.46 -12.13 -3.83
N LEU A 138 0.56 -11.28 -3.91
CA LEU A 138 0.76 -10.33 -5.02
C LEU A 138 1.02 -11.01 -6.37
N ARG A 139 1.47 -12.29 -6.38
CA ARG A 139 1.63 -13.06 -7.63
C ARG A 139 0.35 -13.12 -8.48
N TYR A 140 -0.82 -12.95 -7.87
CA TYR A 140 -2.10 -12.99 -8.57
C TYR A 140 -2.59 -11.60 -9.00
N GLN A 141 -1.80 -10.54 -8.78
CA GLN A 141 -2.20 -9.16 -9.04
C GLN A 141 -1.31 -8.54 -10.13
N ARG A 142 -1.74 -8.65 -11.38
CA ARG A 142 -0.96 -8.10 -12.51
C ARG A 142 -0.96 -6.58 -12.57
N ARG A 143 -2.08 -5.94 -12.21
CA ARG A 143 -2.22 -4.48 -12.15
C ARG A 143 -2.30 -4.03 -10.71
N LEU A 144 -1.57 -2.98 -10.41
CA LEU A 144 -1.29 -2.53 -9.04
C LEU A 144 -1.72 -1.08 -8.85
N PHE A 145 -1.77 -0.65 -7.60
CA PHE A 145 -2.45 0.55 -7.10
C PHE A 145 -3.99 0.48 -7.21
N TRP A 146 -4.68 1.38 -6.52
CA TRP A 146 -6.14 1.46 -6.54
C TRP A 146 -6.72 1.79 -7.91
N ASP A 147 -5.97 2.51 -8.75
CA ASP A 147 -6.33 2.93 -10.11
C ASP A 147 -5.77 2.02 -11.22
N LEU A 148 -5.12 0.93 -10.87
CA LEU A 148 -4.55 -0.04 -11.81
C LEU A 148 -3.51 0.55 -12.79
N ARG A 149 -2.85 1.69 -12.43
CA ARG A 149 -1.95 2.44 -13.32
C ARG A 149 -0.67 1.71 -13.67
N VAL A 150 -0.23 0.77 -12.83
CA VAL A 150 1.04 0.07 -13.05
C VAL A 150 0.82 -1.41 -13.33
N VAL A 151 1.55 -1.92 -14.32
CA VAL A 151 1.62 -3.34 -14.68
C VAL A 151 2.98 -3.86 -14.26
N GLY A 152 2.99 -4.93 -13.46
CA GLY A 152 4.21 -5.54 -12.99
C GLY A 152 4.63 -5.06 -11.60
N LEU A 153 4.98 -6.01 -10.74
CA LEU A 153 5.43 -5.68 -9.38
C LEU A 153 6.81 -5.03 -9.40
N ASP A 154 7.67 -5.43 -10.34
CA ASP A 154 8.98 -4.84 -10.62
C ASP A 154 8.90 -3.32 -10.88
N ASN A 155 7.95 -2.90 -11.68
CA ASN A 155 7.69 -1.48 -11.94
C ASN A 155 7.03 -0.79 -10.74
N GLN A 156 6.22 -1.49 -9.97
CA GLN A 156 5.48 -0.91 -8.86
C GLN A 156 6.38 -0.58 -7.66
N VAL A 157 7.31 -1.47 -7.30
CA VAL A 157 8.14 -1.28 -6.10
C VAL A 157 9.03 -0.04 -6.15
N LEU A 158 9.34 0.46 -7.35
CA LEU A 158 10.12 1.68 -7.55
C LEU A 158 9.29 2.97 -7.44
N GLN A 159 7.96 2.89 -7.62
CA GLN A 159 7.09 4.07 -7.62
C GLN A 159 7.08 4.79 -6.26
N PRO A 160 6.83 4.11 -5.12
CA PRO A 160 6.85 4.75 -3.82
C PRO A 160 8.24 5.32 -3.46
N ILE A 161 9.31 4.64 -3.88
CA ILE A 161 10.68 5.09 -3.62
C ILE A 161 10.94 6.45 -4.26
N GLY A 162 10.52 6.63 -5.52
CA GLY A 162 10.69 7.89 -6.25
C GLY A 162 9.61 8.95 -5.99
N HIS A 163 8.50 8.59 -5.34
CA HIS A 163 7.38 9.53 -5.18
C HIS A 163 7.70 10.61 -4.12
N PRO A 164 7.56 11.91 -4.45
CA PRO A 164 8.01 12.99 -3.57
C PRO A 164 7.28 13.07 -2.23
N ASP A 165 6.02 12.62 -2.16
CA ASP A 165 5.26 12.61 -0.91
C ASP A 165 5.41 11.30 -0.12
N GLU A 166 5.96 10.22 -0.72
CA GLU A 166 6.17 8.93 -0.06
C GLU A 166 7.61 8.81 0.47
N MET A 167 8.57 8.38 -0.37
CA MET A 167 9.97 8.20 0.03
C MET A 167 10.93 9.24 -0.60
N GLY A 168 10.53 9.92 -1.66
CA GLY A 168 11.18 11.09 -2.26
C GLY A 168 12.60 10.88 -2.79
N MET A 169 13.05 9.63 -2.96
CA MET A 169 14.41 9.29 -3.36
C MET A 169 14.61 9.54 -4.85
N ASP A 170 15.71 10.16 -5.20
CA ASP A 170 16.18 10.19 -6.58
C ASP A 170 16.71 8.80 -6.96
N LEU A 171 15.99 8.14 -7.88
CA LEU A 171 16.33 6.79 -8.31
C LEU A 171 17.67 6.71 -9.05
N GLU A 172 18.17 7.81 -9.64
CA GLU A 172 19.46 7.82 -10.33
C GLU A 172 20.64 7.64 -9.38
N VAL A 173 20.50 8.05 -8.10
CA VAL A 173 21.55 7.97 -7.09
C VAL A 173 21.33 6.85 -6.06
N LEU A 174 20.18 6.17 -6.10
CA LEU A 174 19.86 5.14 -5.10
C LEU A 174 20.89 4.01 -5.07
N ALA A 175 21.33 3.52 -6.23
CA ALA A 175 22.31 2.44 -6.30
C ALA A 175 23.64 2.82 -5.65
N ASP A 176 24.14 4.02 -5.90
CA ASP A 176 25.37 4.54 -5.29
C ASP A 176 25.21 4.72 -3.78
N LYS A 177 24.04 5.18 -3.33
CA LYS A 177 23.73 5.31 -1.89
C LYS A 177 23.76 3.94 -1.19
N LEU A 178 23.16 2.92 -1.80
CA LEU A 178 23.17 1.56 -1.23
C LEU A 178 24.58 0.96 -1.24
N ASP A 179 25.39 1.19 -2.28
CA ASP A 179 26.76 0.68 -2.37
C ASP A 179 27.69 1.28 -1.28
N ALA A 180 27.40 2.49 -0.84
CA ALA A 180 28.12 3.12 0.26
C ALA A 180 27.78 2.53 1.65
N LEU A 181 26.73 1.73 1.77
CA LEU A 181 26.32 1.11 3.04
C LEU A 181 27.00 -0.25 3.23
N PRO A 182 27.58 -0.53 4.42
CA PRO A 182 28.53 -1.64 4.60
C PRO A 182 27.90 -3.04 4.44
N TYR A 183 26.57 -3.16 4.49
CA TYR A 183 25.87 -4.45 4.46
C TYR A 183 25.31 -4.82 3.09
N TYR A 184 25.08 -3.86 2.19
CA TYR A 184 24.48 -4.19 0.89
C TYR A 184 25.39 -4.96 -0.07
N PRO A 185 26.68 -4.65 -0.24
CA PRO A 185 27.51 -5.42 -1.16
C PRO A 185 27.48 -6.92 -0.90
N ALA A 186 27.53 -7.34 0.35
CA ALA A 186 27.48 -8.76 0.72
C ALA A 186 26.07 -9.37 0.47
N LEU A 187 25.00 -8.60 0.67
CA LEU A 187 23.63 -9.06 0.40
C LEU A 187 23.37 -9.22 -1.11
N PHE A 188 23.89 -8.30 -1.94
CA PHE A 188 23.78 -8.41 -3.40
C PHE A 188 24.64 -9.56 -3.93
N GLU A 189 25.86 -9.76 -3.40
CA GLU A 189 26.70 -10.91 -3.76
C GLU A 189 25.99 -12.24 -3.44
N ALA A 190 25.36 -12.34 -2.27
CA ALA A 190 24.61 -13.53 -1.89
C ALA A 190 23.39 -13.77 -2.79
N ALA A 191 22.71 -12.72 -3.20
CA ALA A 191 21.49 -12.81 -4.02
C ALA A 191 21.76 -13.07 -5.50
N PHE A 192 22.83 -12.48 -6.06
CA PHE A 192 23.09 -12.43 -7.51
C PHE A 192 24.44 -12.99 -7.93
N GLY A 193 25.31 -13.40 -7.00
CA GLY A 193 26.61 -13.97 -7.27
C GLY A 193 27.74 -12.96 -7.44
N ASP A 194 27.44 -11.67 -7.39
CA ASP A 194 28.42 -10.57 -7.35
C ASP A 194 27.84 -9.35 -6.61
N ALA A 195 28.70 -8.46 -6.15
CA ALA A 195 28.33 -7.31 -5.32
C ALA A 195 27.79 -6.10 -6.12
N HIS A 196 27.56 -6.22 -7.43
CA HIS A 196 27.06 -5.12 -8.25
C HIS A 196 25.63 -4.71 -7.86
N ILE A 197 25.44 -3.45 -7.46
CA ILE A 197 24.16 -2.87 -7.07
C ILE A 197 23.55 -2.10 -8.24
N SER A 198 22.28 -2.35 -8.53
CA SER A 198 21.51 -1.62 -9.53
C SER A 198 20.04 -1.50 -9.11
N LEU A 199 19.30 -0.58 -9.73
CA LEU A 199 17.85 -0.44 -9.51
C LEU A 199 17.11 -1.74 -9.83
N ASP A 200 17.43 -2.38 -10.95
CA ASP A 200 16.78 -3.61 -11.40
C ASP A 200 16.97 -4.74 -10.38
N ARG A 201 18.19 -4.90 -9.85
CA ARG A 201 18.48 -5.90 -8.81
C ARG A 201 17.82 -5.56 -7.50
N SER A 202 17.74 -4.28 -7.14
CA SER A 202 17.01 -3.81 -5.96
C SER A 202 15.52 -4.09 -6.08
N ALA A 203 14.93 -3.80 -7.24
CA ALA A 203 13.54 -4.14 -7.53
C ALA A 203 13.31 -5.66 -7.49
N ASP A 204 14.19 -6.46 -8.09
CA ASP A 204 14.09 -7.93 -8.08
C ASP A 204 14.13 -8.50 -6.65
N GLY A 205 15.04 -8.00 -5.80
CA GLY A 205 15.07 -8.37 -4.38
C GLY A 205 13.74 -8.06 -3.66
N LEU A 206 13.22 -6.83 -3.83
CA LEU A 206 11.92 -6.44 -3.27
C LEU A 206 10.78 -7.33 -3.78
N VAL A 207 10.75 -7.62 -5.10
CA VAL A 207 9.76 -8.51 -5.70
C VAL A 207 9.81 -9.91 -5.09
N GLN A 208 11.00 -10.49 -4.94
CA GLN A 208 11.16 -11.81 -4.33
C GLN A 208 10.61 -11.85 -2.90
N PHE A 209 10.92 -10.84 -2.07
CA PHE A 209 10.37 -10.72 -0.73
C PHE A 209 8.85 -10.57 -0.73
N LEU A 210 8.30 -9.62 -1.47
CA LEU A 210 6.87 -9.38 -1.53
C LEU A 210 6.08 -10.57 -2.06
N MET A 211 6.60 -11.30 -3.02
CA MET A 211 5.98 -12.51 -3.55
C MET A 211 6.08 -13.71 -2.61
N SER A 212 6.97 -13.67 -1.61
CA SER A 212 7.04 -14.67 -0.57
C SER A 212 5.95 -14.52 0.50
N ILE A 213 5.31 -13.35 0.60
CA ILE A 213 4.22 -13.10 1.56
C ILE A 213 2.94 -13.77 1.06
N ARG A 214 2.72 -15.02 1.50
CA ARG A 214 1.62 -15.88 1.07
C ARG A 214 0.65 -16.11 2.20
N SER A 215 -0.61 -15.72 1.97
CA SER A 215 -1.72 -15.85 2.92
C SER A 215 -2.72 -16.88 2.41
N HIS A 216 -2.73 -18.06 3.01
CA HIS A 216 -3.57 -19.19 2.63
C HIS A 216 -3.87 -20.16 3.79
N GLN A 217 -3.66 -19.70 5.04
CA GLN A 217 -3.86 -20.51 6.25
C GLN A 217 -4.95 -19.91 7.15
N SER A 218 -5.96 -19.31 6.53
CA SER A 218 -7.10 -18.77 7.26
C SER A 218 -8.09 -19.85 7.70
N ARG A 219 -9.00 -19.53 8.61
CA ARG A 219 -10.11 -20.44 8.98
C ARG A 219 -10.98 -20.82 7.78
N TYR A 220 -11.10 -19.93 6.79
CA TYR A 220 -11.78 -20.27 5.53
C TYR A 220 -11.06 -21.40 4.77
N ASP A 221 -9.72 -21.36 4.72
CA ASP A 221 -8.94 -22.42 4.07
C ASP A 221 -9.08 -23.76 4.79
N GLU A 222 -9.09 -23.76 6.11
CA GLU A 222 -9.41 -24.95 6.92
C GLU A 222 -10.83 -25.45 6.63
N GLY A 223 -11.78 -24.51 6.50
CA GLY A 223 -13.17 -24.79 6.16
C GLY A 223 -13.31 -25.49 4.80
N LEU A 224 -12.56 -25.08 3.79
CA LEU A 224 -12.52 -25.74 2.49
C LEU A 224 -12.09 -27.22 2.61
N ALA A 225 -11.13 -27.51 3.48
CA ALA A 225 -10.62 -28.87 3.67
C ALA A 225 -11.57 -29.77 4.47
N ASN A 226 -12.42 -29.21 5.36
CA ASN A 226 -13.28 -29.98 6.28
C ASN A 226 -14.79 -29.77 6.05
N GLY A 227 -15.19 -29.16 4.93
CA GLY A 227 -16.60 -28.85 4.63
C GLY A 227 -17.21 -27.80 5.56
N PHE A 228 -16.40 -26.89 6.10
CA PHE A 228 -16.80 -25.82 7.03
C PHE A 228 -17.37 -26.32 8.37
N ALA A 229 -17.01 -27.54 8.78
CA ALA A 229 -17.52 -28.15 10.01
C ALA A 229 -17.14 -27.37 11.29
N SER A 230 -16.07 -26.57 11.23
CA SER A 230 -15.61 -25.73 12.34
C SER A 230 -16.25 -24.34 12.39
N PHE A 231 -17.07 -23.99 11.39
CA PHE A 231 -17.72 -22.67 11.34
C PHE A 231 -18.90 -22.61 12.33
N THR A 232 -19.06 -21.46 12.96
CA THR A 232 -20.24 -21.14 13.74
C THR A 232 -21.47 -20.94 12.84
N SER A 233 -22.67 -20.97 13.42
CA SER A 233 -23.89 -20.68 12.66
C SER A 233 -23.90 -19.28 12.05
N SER A 234 -23.29 -18.29 12.73
CA SER A 234 -23.15 -16.93 12.23
C SER A 234 -22.22 -16.87 11.01
N GLU A 235 -21.06 -17.49 11.07
CA GLU A 235 -20.09 -17.56 9.95
C GLU A 235 -20.68 -18.29 8.75
N LEU A 236 -21.47 -19.36 8.97
CA LEU A 236 -22.18 -20.07 7.90
C LEU A 236 -23.27 -19.18 7.26
N THR A 237 -24.03 -18.45 8.06
CA THR A 237 -25.00 -17.47 7.55
C THR A 237 -24.29 -16.44 6.68
N GLY A 238 -23.17 -15.89 7.14
CA GLY A 238 -22.40 -14.90 6.38
C GLY A 238 -21.82 -15.46 5.09
N LYS A 239 -21.31 -16.71 5.13
CA LYS A 239 -20.85 -17.40 3.93
C LYS A 239 -21.99 -17.55 2.91
N ASP A 240 -23.17 -17.97 3.34
CA ASP A 240 -24.30 -18.15 2.46
C ASP A 240 -24.78 -16.81 1.88
N VAL A 241 -24.79 -15.73 2.67
CA VAL A 241 -25.05 -14.35 2.19
C VAL A 241 -24.01 -13.93 1.16
N PHE A 242 -22.72 -14.16 1.40
CA PHE A 242 -21.66 -13.75 0.47
C PHE A 242 -21.76 -14.43 -0.89
N PHE A 243 -22.09 -15.71 -0.92
CA PHE A 243 -22.20 -16.50 -2.16
C PHE A 243 -23.62 -16.54 -2.76
N ARG A 244 -24.59 -15.94 -2.11
CA ARG A 244 -25.97 -15.85 -2.59
C ARG A 244 -26.05 -14.98 -3.85
N GLY A 245 -26.84 -15.40 -4.83
CA GLY A 245 -26.87 -14.76 -6.14
C GLY A 245 -27.42 -13.32 -6.16
N ASP A 246 -28.27 -12.96 -5.21
CA ASP A 246 -28.86 -11.62 -5.09
C ASP A 246 -27.92 -10.60 -4.43
N THR A 247 -27.00 -11.04 -3.56
CA THR A 247 -26.03 -10.16 -2.91
C THR A 247 -24.84 -9.81 -3.80
N ARG A 248 -24.53 -10.65 -4.78
CA ARG A 248 -23.51 -10.43 -5.84
C ARG A 248 -22.08 -10.19 -5.36
N CYS A 249 -21.77 -10.37 -4.09
CA CYS A 249 -20.43 -10.12 -3.53
C CYS A 249 -19.35 -10.91 -4.28
N ASN A 250 -19.62 -12.20 -4.54
CA ASN A 250 -18.71 -13.11 -5.22
C ASN A 250 -18.55 -12.85 -6.73
N GLN A 251 -19.35 -11.96 -7.33
CA GLN A 251 -19.16 -11.57 -8.73
C GLN A 251 -17.97 -10.62 -8.93
N CYS A 252 -17.62 -9.86 -7.89
CA CYS A 252 -16.44 -9.00 -7.89
C CYS A 252 -15.31 -9.63 -7.09
N HIS A 253 -15.61 -10.26 -5.94
CA HIS A 253 -14.65 -10.89 -5.06
C HIS A 253 -14.67 -12.42 -5.26
N SER A 254 -14.06 -12.89 -6.34
CA SER A 254 -14.13 -14.29 -6.78
C SER A 254 -12.83 -15.07 -6.53
N GLY A 255 -12.93 -16.41 -6.68
CA GLY A 255 -11.81 -17.35 -6.50
C GLY A 255 -11.28 -17.41 -5.08
N LEU A 256 -10.23 -18.19 -4.86
CA LEU A 256 -9.62 -18.37 -3.54
C LEU A 256 -8.98 -17.10 -2.98
N ASN A 257 -8.62 -16.14 -3.82
CA ASN A 257 -8.07 -14.86 -3.39
C ASN A 257 -9.14 -13.76 -3.21
N PHE A 258 -10.41 -14.04 -3.45
CA PHE A 258 -11.54 -13.11 -3.26
C PHE A 258 -11.28 -11.74 -3.90
N PHE A 259 -10.90 -11.70 -5.17
CA PHE A 259 -10.55 -10.47 -5.89
C PHE A 259 -11.02 -10.50 -7.34
N SER A 260 -10.88 -9.36 -8.03
CA SER A 260 -11.00 -9.26 -9.49
C SER A 260 -9.86 -8.42 -10.03
N THR A 261 -9.47 -8.67 -11.28
CA THR A 261 -8.51 -7.82 -12.03
C THR A 261 -9.15 -6.56 -12.59
N GLN A 262 -10.46 -6.40 -12.41
CA GLN A 262 -11.25 -5.28 -12.92
C GLN A 262 -11.44 -4.21 -11.84
N ALA A 263 -11.80 -3.02 -12.30
CA ALA A 263 -12.17 -1.89 -11.47
C ALA A 263 -13.62 -1.51 -11.73
N PHE A 264 -14.32 -1.10 -10.67
CA PHE A 264 -15.74 -0.81 -10.72
C PHE A 264 -16.05 0.51 -10.00
N ILE A 265 -17.14 1.15 -10.41
CA ILE A 265 -17.77 2.25 -9.69
C ILE A 265 -18.80 1.64 -8.74
N ASN A 266 -18.50 1.68 -7.44
CA ASN A 266 -19.32 1.06 -6.41
C ASN A 266 -20.28 2.03 -5.71
N GLY A 267 -20.38 3.28 -6.19
CA GLY A 267 -21.30 4.26 -5.65
C GLY A 267 -20.94 4.81 -4.28
N LEU A 268 -19.64 5.00 -3.99
CA LEU A 268 -19.20 5.73 -2.79
C LEU A 268 -19.49 7.22 -2.88
N GLU A 269 -19.46 7.78 -4.08
CA GLU A 269 -19.69 9.20 -4.38
C GLU A 269 -20.61 9.36 -5.59
N MET A 270 -21.34 10.47 -5.62
CA MET A 270 -22.09 10.89 -6.79
C MET A 270 -21.20 11.56 -7.84
N ASP A 271 -20.17 12.25 -7.39
CA ASP A 271 -19.21 13.02 -8.21
C ASP A 271 -17.82 12.86 -7.63
N TYR A 272 -17.04 11.96 -8.21
CA TYR A 272 -15.67 11.68 -7.77
C TYR A 272 -14.69 12.81 -8.11
N GLY A 273 -14.94 13.57 -9.17
CA GLY A 273 -14.14 14.75 -9.50
C GLY A 273 -14.23 15.83 -8.41
N ALA A 274 -15.44 16.06 -7.88
CA ALA A 274 -15.65 16.96 -6.74
C ALA A 274 -15.09 16.38 -5.43
N ALA A 275 -15.05 15.05 -5.27
CA ALA A 275 -14.45 14.37 -4.12
C ALA A 275 -12.91 14.42 -4.13
N GLY A 276 -12.27 14.77 -5.26
CA GLY A 276 -10.83 14.97 -5.39
C GLY A 276 -10.03 13.72 -5.75
N ASP A 277 -10.68 12.59 -6.06
CA ASP A 277 -10.03 11.37 -6.56
C ASP A 277 -10.95 10.65 -7.55
N ALA A 278 -10.67 10.79 -8.83
CA ALA A 278 -11.44 10.15 -9.90
C ALA A 278 -10.96 8.72 -10.22
N GLY A 279 -9.97 8.20 -9.51
CA GLY A 279 -9.47 6.84 -9.73
C GLY A 279 -8.91 6.65 -11.14
N ILE A 280 -9.42 5.66 -11.90
CA ILE A 280 -9.00 5.43 -13.29
C ILE A 280 -9.35 6.62 -14.20
N GLY A 281 -10.39 7.39 -13.88
CA GLY A 281 -10.77 8.57 -14.63
C GLY A 281 -9.64 9.61 -14.76
N GLU A 282 -8.79 9.75 -13.74
CA GLU A 282 -7.60 10.62 -13.82
C GLU A 282 -6.60 10.18 -14.90
N LEU A 283 -6.54 8.89 -15.18
CA LEU A 283 -5.62 8.32 -16.16
C LEU A 283 -6.19 8.32 -17.58
N SER A 284 -7.46 7.98 -17.69
CA SER A 284 -8.15 7.85 -18.99
C SER A 284 -8.64 9.19 -19.54
N GLY A 285 -8.88 10.17 -18.66
CA GLY A 285 -9.55 11.42 -19.00
C GLY A 285 -11.01 11.24 -19.42
N SER A 286 -11.59 10.07 -19.17
CA SER A 286 -12.96 9.73 -19.53
C SER A 286 -13.89 9.81 -18.33
N PRO A 287 -14.95 10.64 -18.36
CA PRO A 287 -15.94 10.70 -17.28
C PRO A 287 -16.61 9.36 -16.96
N THR A 288 -16.61 8.41 -17.91
CA THR A 288 -17.16 7.06 -17.68
C THR A 288 -16.31 6.20 -16.76
N ASP A 289 -15.07 6.61 -16.52
CA ASP A 289 -14.11 5.92 -15.67
C ASP A 289 -13.91 6.60 -14.32
N ASP A 290 -14.56 7.77 -14.11
CA ASP A 290 -14.50 8.49 -12.84
C ASP A 290 -15.10 7.64 -11.72
N GLY A 291 -14.31 7.42 -10.66
CA GLY A 291 -14.69 6.57 -9.54
C GLY A 291 -14.49 5.08 -9.75
N ARG A 292 -13.85 4.66 -10.84
CA ARG A 292 -13.43 3.27 -10.99
C ARG A 292 -12.19 2.99 -10.15
N PHE A 293 -12.35 2.09 -9.20
CA PHE A 293 -11.27 1.60 -8.36
C PHE A 293 -11.16 0.08 -8.42
N LYS A 294 -9.94 -0.40 -8.19
CA LYS A 294 -9.58 -1.82 -8.15
C LYS A 294 -10.45 -2.58 -7.15
N THR A 295 -10.91 -3.77 -7.53
CA THR A 295 -11.45 -4.75 -6.60
C THR A 295 -10.29 -5.42 -5.85
N VAL A 296 -10.10 -5.06 -4.59
CA VAL A 296 -9.05 -5.62 -3.74
C VAL A 296 -9.41 -7.02 -3.26
N SER A 297 -8.39 -7.79 -2.88
CA SER A 297 -8.60 -9.08 -2.21
C SER A 297 -9.29 -8.89 -0.86
N LEU A 298 -10.24 -9.76 -0.53
CA LEU A 298 -10.81 -9.81 0.82
C LEU A 298 -10.04 -10.74 1.77
N ARG A 299 -8.97 -11.39 1.29
CA ARG A 299 -8.07 -12.07 2.23
C ARG A 299 -7.54 -11.05 3.22
N ASN A 300 -7.45 -11.47 4.47
CA ASN A 300 -6.99 -10.61 5.59
C ASN A 300 -7.82 -9.33 5.81
N VAL A 301 -8.99 -9.20 5.20
CA VAL A 301 -9.80 -8.00 5.30
C VAL A 301 -10.16 -7.65 6.75
N GLY A 302 -10.25 -8.63 7.66
CA GLY A 302 -10.44 -8.39 9.10
C GLY A 302 -9.24 -7.74 9.80
N LEU A 303 -8.07 -7.64 9.13
CA LEU A 303 -6.82 -7.10 9.69
C LEU A 303 -6.43 -5.74 9.08
N THR A 304 -7.06 -5.34 7.98
CA THR A 304 -6.63 -4.21 7.14
C THR A 304 -7.57 -3.00 7.22
N ALA A 305 -8.24 -2.80 8.35
CA ALA A 305 -9.00 -1.57 8.57
C ALA A 305 -8.06 -0.35 8.62
N PRO A 306 -8.53 0.85 8.18
CA PRO A 306 -9.86 1.18 7.63
C PRO A 306 -9.99 0.87 6.14
N TYR A 307 -11.22 0.98 5.60
CA TYR A 307 -11.59 0.41 4.30
C TYR A 307 -11.92 1.46 3.24
N MET A 308 -11.94 1.01 1.98
CA MET A 308 -12.06 1.74 0.73
C MET A 308 -10.76 2.44 0.33
N HIS A 309 -10.75 2.99 -0.90
CA HIS A 309 -9.55 3.65 -1.44
C HIS A 309 -9.08 4.86 -0.62
N ASP A 310 -9.95 5.45 0.15
CA ASP A 310 -9.68 6.64 0.99
C ASP A 310 -9.72 6.34 2.52
N GLY A 311 -9.96 5.07 2.90
CA GLY A 311 -9.99 4.66 4.29
C GLY A 311 -11.17 5.22 5.10
N ARG A 312 -12.30 5.55 4.45
CA ARG A 312 -13.45 6.21 5.12
C ARG A 312 -14.21 5.32 6.11
N PHE A 313 -14.21 4.01 5.94
CA PHE A 313 -14.95 3.12 6.84
C PHE A 313 -14.05 2.48 7.87
N PRO A 314 -14.29 2.72 9.17
CA PRO A 314 -13.43 2.23 10.24
C PRO A 314 -13.64 0.74 10.57
N SER A 315 -14.70 0.11 10.07
CA SER A 315 -15.05 -1.27 10.39
C SER A 315 -15.70 -2.01 9.24
N LEU A 316 -15.58 -3.35 9.20
CA LEU A 316 -16.30 -4.21 8.25
C LEU A 316 -17.81 -4.03 8.36
N ARG A 317 -18.34 -3.76 9.56
CA ARG A 317 -19.76 -3.49 9.72
C ARG A 317 -20.18 -2.25 8.92
N ALA A 318 -19.41 -1.18 8.96
CA ALA A 318 -19.70 0.03 8.18
C ALA A 318 -19.65 -0.23 6.65
N VAL A 319 -18.75 -1.10 6.19
CA VAL A 319 -18.68 -1.54 4.79
C VAL A 319 -19.93 -2.34 4.41
N VAL A 320 -20.35 -3.28 5.26
CA VAL A 320 -21.53 -4.11 5.02
C VAL A 320 -22.81 -3.24 4.99
N ASP A 321 -22.93 -2.31 5.94
CA ASP A 321 -24.04 -1.36 5.99
C ASP A 321 -24.08 -0.46 4.73
N PHE A 322 -22.92 -0.01 4.26
CA PHE A 322 -22.83 0.74 3.01
C PHE A 322 -23.34 -0.05 1.81
N TYR A 323 -22.87 -1.27 1.60
CA TYR A 323 -23.34 -2.11 0.47
C TYR A 323 -24.80 -2.55 0.62
N SER A 324 -25.30 -2.67 1.86
CA SER A 324 -26.70 -3.02 2.08
C SER A 324 -27.65 -1.88 1.70
N ASP A 325 -27.39 -0.65 2.15
CA ASP A 325 -28.43 0.40 2.12
C ASP A 325 -27.94 1.77 1.64
N SER A 326 -26.63 1.99 1.46
CA SER A 326 -26.07 3.34 1.35
C SER A 326 -25.32 3.63 0.04
N ILE A 327 -25.38 2.71 -0.93
CA ILE A 327 -24.78 2.95 -2.25
C ILE A 327 -25.43 4.20 -2.86
N VAL A 328 -24.61 5.15 -3.29
CA VAL A 328 -25.06 6.40 -3.92
C VAL A 328 -25.26 6.20 -5.41
N GLN A 329 -26.31 6.82 -5.96
CA GLN A 329 -26.54 6.82 -7.40
C GLN A 329 -25.39 7.56 -8.11
N HIS A 330 -24.82 6.92 -9.13
CA HIS A 330 -23.79 7.50 -9.98
C HIS A 330 -24.16 7.27 -11.45
N PRO A 331 -23.90 8.21 -12.38
CA PRO A 331 -24.25 8.06 -13.81
C PRO A 331 -23.69 6.80 -14.47
N TYR A 332 -22.58 6.28 -13.97
CA TYR A 332 -21.89 5.09 -14.47
C TYR A 332 -21.73 4.02 -13.38
N LEU A 333 -22.66 4.00 -12.39
CA LEU A 333 -22.69 2.94 -11.37
C LEU A 333 -22.66 1.56 -12.07
N ASP A 334 -21.81 0.65 -11.58
CA ASP A 334 -21.71 -0.67 -12.16
C ASP A 334 -23.07 -1.40 -12.11
N GLU A 335 -23.43 -2.10 -13.18
CA GLU A 335 -24.72 -2.78 -13.33
C GLU A 335 -25.05 -3.75 -12.19
N ARG A 336 -24.00 -4.32 -11.55
CA ARG A 336 -24.18 -5.22 -10.40
C ARG A 336 -24.72 -4.52 -9.16
N PHE A 337 -24.61 -3.21 -9.08
CA PHE A 337 -25.20 -2.38 -8.02
C PHE A 337 -26.51 -1.72 -8.41
N SER A 338 -27.03 -1.98 -9.60
CA SER A 338 -28.32 -1.46 -10.07
C SER A 338 -29.46 -2.46 -9.87
N ASP A 339 -30.71 -1.96 -9.86
CA ASP A 339 -31.90 -2.67 -9.42
C ASP A 339 -32.17 -3.99 -10.15
N ASN A 340 -31.80 -4.13 -11.42
CA ASN A 340 -32.05 -5.33 -12.20
C ASN A 340 -30.78 -6.14 -12.53
N GLY A 341 -29.59 -5.71 -12.08
CA GLY A 341 -28.32 -6.36 -12.45
C GLY A 341 -28.04 -6.42 -13.95
N ILE A 342 -28.92 -5.83 -14.76
CA ILE A 342 -28.87 -5.74 -16.22
C ILE A 342 -29.53 -4.42 -16.57
N GLY A 343 -28.78 -3.35 -16.70
CA GLY A 343 -29.35 -2.07 -17.08
C GLY A 343 -28.29 -1.08 -17.52
N PRO A 344 -28.69 -0.03 -18.26
CA PRO A 344 -27.75 1.03 -18.62
C PRO A 344 -27.20 1.69 -17.35
N PRO A 345 -25.99 2.25 -17.40
CA PRO A 345 -25.42 3.03 -16.32
C PRO A 345 -26.39 4.12 -15.82
N GLY A 346 -26.37 4.42 -14.54
CA GLY A 346 -27.16 5.50 -13.94
C GLY A 346 -28.55 5.10 -13.42
N GLN A 347 -28.85 3.81 -13.32
CA GLN A 347 -30.06 3.33 -12.66
C GLN A 347 -29.99 3.50 -11.13
N GLU A 348 -31.18 3.43 -10.49
CA GLU A 348 -31.28 3.45 -9.03
C GLU A 348 -30.44 2.33 -8.41
N PRO A 349 -29.69 2.64 -7.34
CA PRO A 349 -28.91 1.63 -6.65
C PRO A 349 -29.79 0.52 -6.07
N TYR A 350 -29.34 -0.71 -6.28
CA TYR A 350 -29.96 -1.88 -5.66
C TYR A 350 -29.74 -1.85 -4.15
N ARG A 351 -30.80 -2.08 -3.38
CA ARG A 351 -30.74 -2.16 -1.92
C ARG A 351 -30.85 -3.62 -1.51
N LEU A 352 -29.81 -4.13 -0.84
CA LEU A 352 -29.79 -5.51 -0.35
C LEU A 352 -30.73 -5.69 0.85
N GLU A 353 -30.96 -4.62 1.64
CA GLU A 353 -31.80 -4.61 2.83
C GLU A 353 -31.52 -5.79 3.77
N LEU A 354 -30.24 -6.09 3.98
CA LEU A 354 -29.80 -7.20 4.82
C LEU A 354 -30.37 -7.07 6.24
N SER A 355 -30.94 -8.15 6.75
CA SER A 355 -31.32 -8.24 8.16
C SER A 355 -30.10 -8.13 9.08
N GLU A 356 -30.32 -7.77 10.35
CA GLU A 356 -29.25 -7.67 11.32
C GLU A 356 -28.45 -8.98 11.47
N LEU A 357 -29.14 -10.13 11.42
CA LEU A 357 -28.50 -11.44 11.46
C LEU A 357 -27.57 -11.68 10.26
N GLU A 358 -27.98 -11.28 9.08
CA GLU A 358 -27.17 -11.39 7.87
C GLU A 358 -25.98 -10.45 7.88
N ARG A 359 -26.14 -9.21 8.39
CA ARG A 359 -25.02 -8.25 8.52
C ARG A 359 -23.96 -8.76 9.49
N VAL A 360 -24.38 -9.23 10.67
CA VAL A 360 -23.46 -9.81 11.65
C VAL A 360 -22.78 -11.04 11.08
N GLY A 361 -23.56 -11.96 10.47
CA GLY A 361 -23.00 -13.15 9.85
C GLY A 361 -21.99 -12.84 8.76
N LEU A 362 -22.29 -11.86 7.89
CA LEU A 362 -21.37 -11.47 6.82
C LEU A 362 -20.05 -10.89 7.37
N VAL A 363 -20.08 -10.08 8.44
CA VAL A 363 -18.89 -9.60 9.12
C VAL A 363 -18.10 -10.77 9.72
N ASP A 364 -18.78 -11.71 10.39
CA ASP A 364 -18.14 -12.90 10.99
C ASP A 364 -17.48 -13.76 9.89
N PHE A 365 -18.14 -13.96 8.76
CA PHE A 365 -17.57 -14.65 7.62
C PHE A 365 -16.32 -13.96 7.07
N LEU A 366 -16.36 -12.65 6.89
CA LEU A 366 -15.21 -11.87 6.40
C LEU A 366 -14.00 -12.00 7.34
N HIS A 367 -14.21 -12.10 8.65
CA HIS A 367 -13.14 -12.37 9.61
C HIS A 367 -12.51 -13.74 9.42
N THR A 368 -13.24 -14.76 8.92
CA THR A 368 -12.68 -16.08 8.65
C THR A 368 -11.64 -16.08 7.52
N LEU A 369 -11.58 -15.02 6.71
CA LEU A 369 -10.62 -14.86 5.62
C LEU A 369 -9.23 -14.37 6.09
N SER A 370 -9.07 -14.13 7.40
CA SER A 370 -7.83 -13.62 7.99
C SER A 370 -6.86 -14.77 8.30
N ASP A 371 -5.64 -14.64 7.78
CA ASP A 371 -4.51 -15.52 8.05
C ASP A 371 -3.52 -14.78 8.95
N THR A 372 -3.61 -15.03 10.25
CA THR A 372 -2.75 -14.36 11.23
C THR A 372 -1.31 -14.90 11.23
N SER A 373 -1.02 -15.99 10.52
CA SER A 373 0.33 -16.53 10.46
C SER A 373 1.32 -15.55 9.83
N ILE A 374 0.88 -14.76 8.83
CA ILE A 374 1.74 -13.78 8.18
C ILE A 374 2.05 -12.58 9.08
N THR A 375 1.18 -12.26 10.04
CA THR A 375 1.34 -11.07 10.90
C THR A 375 2.40 -11.24 11.98
N VAL A 376 2.82 -12.47 12.24
CA VAL A 376 3.80 -12.81 13.30
C VAL A 376 4.99 -13.62 12.78
N ASN A 377 5.05 -13.93 11.49
CA ASN A 377 6.13 -14.73 10.92
C ASN A 377 7.46 -13.95 10.97
N PRO A 378 8.50 -14.47 11.66
CA PRO A 378 9.80 -13.80 11.74
C PRO A 378 10.48 -13.57 10.38
N ALA A 379 10.14 -14.37 9.37
CA ALA A 379 10.67 -14.19 8.01
C ALA A 379 10.23 -12.86 7.37
N PHE A 380 9.18 -12.24 7.88
CA PHE A 380 8.65 -10.99 7.34
C PHE A 380 8.88 -9.77 8.25
N SER A 381 9.36 -9.98 9.48
CA SER A 381 9.59 -8.92 10.46
C SER A 381 10.78 -8.04 10.07
N SER A 382 10.82 -6.80 10.60
CA SER A 382 11.97 -5.91 10.41
C SER A 382 13.26 -6.59 10.89
N PRO A 383 14.34 -6.51 10.10
CA PRO A 383 15.67 -6.95 10.55
C PRO A 383 16.44 -5.85 11.31
N PHE A 384 15.86 -4.64 11.50
CA PHE A 384 16.48 -3.52 12.17
C PHE A 384 15.96 -3.29 13.59
#